data_7009d91a19ed4edefcdbc57e7326a73d
#
_entry.id   7009d91a19ed4edefcdbc57e7326a73d
#
_cell.length_a   1.000
_cell.length_b   1.000
_cell.length_c   1.000
_cell.angle_alpha   90.00
_cell.angle_beta   90.00
_cell.angle_gamma   90.00
#
_symmetry.space_group_name_H-M   'P 1'
#
loop_
_entity.id
_entity.type
_entity.pdbx_description
1 polymer ?
#
loop_
_entity_poly.entity_id
_entity_poly.type
_entity_poly.pdbx_seq_one_letter_code
_entity_poly.pdbx_strand_id
1 'polypeptide(L)'
;KFVSQGYSPYLPELGMQTTPDGSGFAASHTLEYSFSAYAVAQMARQLGHEADYEQLKKLSGGWELLFDPETKYIRPRDRSGEFIADFDPYAAWAGFQEGNAVQYTYYVPHDIDRLVEMVGREEFNNRLDSTFLISRESVFGGGKTINAFAGVHAYYNHGNQPNLHISALFNFSGKPWLSQKWMRTICNEFYGTEEIHGYGYGQDEDQGQLGAWYVMASMGLFDAKGLTAPDPTFQIGSPLFDKVTIRLNPDYYTGKEFVIETTGNTPENYYIGSLELDGKPLQSVQPVSYTHLTLPTT
;
A
#
# COMPACT_ATOMS: atom_id res chain seq x y z
N LYS A 1 10.07 -9.82 -21.51
CA LYS A 1 11.13 -10.25 -20.56
C LYS A 1 10.58 -10.63 -19.20
N PHE A 2 9.63 -9.88 -18.62
CA PHE A 2 9.10 -10.24 -17.30
C PHE A 2 8.64 -11.71 -17.21
N VAL A 3 7.83 -12.19 -18.15
CA VAL A 3 7.34 -13.59 -18.15
C VAL A 3 8.48 -14.62 -18.24
N SER A 4 9.57 -14.30 -18.97
CA SER A 4 10.66 -15.27 -19.21
C SER A 4 11.74 -15.27 -18.13
N GLN A 5 11.96 -14.15 -17.44
CA GLN A 5 13.06 -14.01 -16.47
C GLN A 5 12.61 -13.49 -15.09
N GLY A 6 11.32 -13.15 -14.92
CA GLY A 6 10.74 -12.74 -13.65
C GLY A 6 10.85 -11.25 -13.35
N TYR A 7 11.51 -10.46 -14.18
CA TYR A 7 11.60 -9.01 -14.01
C TYR A 7 11.67 -8.31 -15.37
N SER A 8 11.40 -7.02 -15.40
CA SER A 8 11.61 -6.12 -16.54
C SER A 8 13.01 -5.51 -16.44
N PRO A 9 13.87 -5.63 -17.47
CA PRO A 9 15.18 -4.98 -17.46
C PRO A 9 15.09 -3.45 -17.50
N TYR A 10 15.97 -2.79 -16.75
CA TYR A 10 16.10 -1.34 -16.78
C TYR A 10 16.88 -0.91 -18.02
N LEU A 11 16.26 -0.04 -18.82
CA LEU A 11 16.78 0.49 -20.05
C LEU A 11 16.64 2.02 -20.02
N PRO A 12 17.63 2.74 -19.46
CA PRO A 12 17.55 4.18 -19.29
C PRO A 12 17.41 4.95 -20.61
N GLU A 13 17.90 4.39 -21.71
CA GLU A 13 17.77 4.95 -23.05
C GLU A 13 16.32 5.04 -23.57
N LEU A 14 15.41 4.28 -22.96
CA LEU A 14 13.99 4.33 -23.30
C LEU A 14 13.23 5.51 -22.62
N GLY A 15 13.83 6.12 -21.57
CA GLY A 15 13.15 7.17 -20.82
C GLY A 15 11.79 6.71 -20.28
N MET A 16 10.71 7.36 -20.72
CA MET A 16 9.34 7.01 -20.32
C MET A 16 8.71 5.86 -21.16
N GLN A 17 9.46 5.26 -22.05
CA GLN A 17 8.93 4.21 -22.92
C GLN A 17 9.11 2.82 -22.33
N THR A 18 8.23 1.91 -22.76
CA THR A 18 8.25 0.49 -22.43
C THR A 18 8.23 -0.35 -23.68
N THR A 19 9.04 -1.38 -23.72
CA THR A 19 9.12 -2.36 -24.80
C THR A 19 9.03 -3.78 -24.21
N PRO A 20 8.83 -4.82 -25.05
CA PRO A 20 8.90 -6.20 -24.58
C PRO A 20 10.25 -6.58 -23.95
N ASP A 21 11.31 -5.84 -24.25
CA ASP A 21 12.68 -6.10 -23.80
C ASP A 21 13.07 -5.36 -22.51
N GLY A 22 12.27 -4.40 -22.07
CA GLY A 22 12.52 -3.64 -20.85
C GLY A 22 11.92 -2.24 -20.89
N SER A 23 12.23 -1.43 -19.88
CA SER A 23 11.64 -0.12 -19.66
C SER A 23 12.58 0.83 -18.92
N GLY A 24 12.40 2.13 -19.11
CA GLY A 24 12.97 3.16 -18.24
C GLY A 24 12.39 3.15 -16.83
N PHE A 25 11.23 2.50 -16.63
CA PHE A 25 10.54 2.35 -15.32
C PHE A 25 10.48 0.90 -14.86
N ALA A 26 11.52 0.14 -15.18
CA ALA A 26 11.55 -1.31 -15.06
C ALA A 26 11.27 -1.86 -13.66
N ALA A 27 11.73 -1.17 -12.61
CA ALA A 27 11.50 -1.60 -11.25
C ALA A 27 10.02 -1.47 -10.87
N SER A 28 9.40 -0.30 -11.08
CA SER A 28 7.96 -0.14 -10.82
C SER A 28 7.12 -1.10 -11.65
N HIS A 29 7.45 -1.32 -12.93
CA HIS A 29 6.74 -2.30 -13.76
C HIS A 29 6.88 -3.74 -13.22
N THR A 30 8.05 -4.12 -12.73
CA THR A 30 8.24 -5.45 -12.13
C THR A 30 7.36 -5.62 -10.91
N LEU A 31 7.29 -4.60 -10.03
CA LEU A 31 6.43 -4.62 -8.85
C LEU A 31 4.95 -4.74 -9.23
N GLU A 32 4.49 -3.91 -10.16
CA GLU A 32 3.10 -3.93 -10.67
C GLU A 32 2.73 -5.28 -11.30
N TYR A 33 3.61 -5.83 -12.13
CA TYR A 33 3.38 -7.14 -12.75
C TYR A 33 3.39 -8.26 -11.72
N SER A 34 4.24 -8.18 -10.68
CA SER A 34 4.26 -9.16 -9.59
C SER A 34 2.95 -9.14 -8.80
N PHE A 35 2.46 -7.96 -8.46
CA PHE A 35 1.17 -7.81 -7.78
C PHE A 35 -0.01 -8.26 -8.65
N SER A 36 -0.04 -7.86 -9.93
CA SER A 36 -1.06 -8.29 -10.87
C SER A 36 -1.06 -9.81 -11.07
N ALA A 37 0.13 -10.42 -11.19
CA ALA A 37 0.27 -11.87 -11.29
C ALA A 37 -0.28 -12.58 -10.04
N TYR A 38 -0.03 -12.03 -8.85
CA TYR A 38 -0.60 -12.55 -7.61
C TYR A 38 -2.13 -12.53 -7.64
N ALA A 39 -2.73 -11.38 -7.98
CA ALA A 39 -4.19 -11.24 -8.03
C ALA A 39 -4.84 -12.23 -9.01
N VAL A 40 -4.28 -12.35 -10.22
CA VAL A 40 -4.78 -13.31 -11.22
C VAL A 40 -4.52 -14.76 -10.81
N ALA A 41 -3.42 -15.04 -10.09
CA ALA A 41 -3.16 -16.37 -9.54
C ALA A 41 -4.28 -16.80 -8.58
N GLN A 42 -4.72 -15.91 -7.68
CA GLN A 42 -5.83 -16.23 -6.76
C GLN A 42 -7.11 -16.57 -7.54
N MET A 43 -7.41 -15.82 -8.57
CA MET A 43 -8.56 -16.09 -9.45
C MET A 43 -8.42 -17.45 -10.17
N ALA A 44 -7.26 -17.73 -10.75
CA ALA A 44 -6.98 -19.00 -11.40
C ALA A 44 -7.20 -20.18 -10.46
N ARG A 45 -6.72 -20.09 -9.23
CA ARG A 45 -6.90 -21.11 -8.19
C ARG A 45 -8.38 -21.33 -7.86
N GLN A 46 -9.15 -20.25 -7.67
CA GLN A 46 -10.58 -20.34 -7.38
C GLN A 46 -11.38 -20.98 -8.52
N LEU A 47 -10.93 -20.80 -9.75
CA LEU A 47 -11.54 -21.38 -10.95
C LEU A 47 -11.01 -22.79 -11.28
N GLY A 48 -10.08 -23.34 -10.49
CA GLY A 48 -9.51 -24.69 -10.70
C GLY A 48 -8.46 -24.75 -11.83
N HIS A 49 -7.91 -23.63 -12.26
CA HIS A 49 -6.83 -23.54 -13.27
C HIS A 49 -5.45 -23.66 -12.62
N GLU A 50 -5.11 -24.86 -12.12
CA GLU A 50 -3.92 -25.08 -11.30
C GLU A 50 -2.61 -24.75 -12.04
N ALA A 51 -2.49 -25.08 -13.33
CA ALA A 51 -1.29 -24.79 -14.12
C ALA A 51 -1.04 -23.28 -14.25
N ASP A 52 -2.10 -22.50 -14.48
CA ASP A 52 -2.04 -21.04 -14.55
C ASP A 52 -1.70 -20.46 -13.17
N TYR A 53 -2.30 -21.02 -12.10
CA TYR A 53 -2.00 -20.63 -10.73
C TYR A 53 -0.49 -20.78 -10.42
N GLU A 54 0.10 -21.93 -10.68
CA GLU A 54 1.53 -22.15 -10.39
C GLU A 54 2.45 -21.23 -11.20
N GLN A 55 2.13 -20.99 -12.48
CA GLN A 55 2.90 -20.06 -13.31
C GLN A 55 2.80 -18.62 -12.80
N LEU A 56 1.60 -18.15 -12.50
CA LEU A 56 1.36 -16.78 -12.03
C LEU A 56 1.92 -16.56 -10.63
N LYS A 57 1.81 -17.55 -9.75
CA LYS A 57 2.42 -17.52 -8.42
C LYS A 57 3.94 -17.37 -8.50
N LYS A 58 4.60 -18.08 -9.44
CA LYS A 58 6.03 -17.89 -9.67
C LYS A 58 6.34 -16.46 -10.12
N LEU A 59 5.55 -15.90 -11.02
CA LEU A 59 5.73 -14.53 -11.51
C LEU A 59 5.47 -13.49 -10.42
N SER A 60 4.57 -13.75 -9.47
CA SER A 60 4.30 -12.84 -8.35
C SER A 60 5.52 -12.66 -7.42
N GLY A 61 6.44 -13.62 -7.39
CA GLY A 61 7.72 -13.49 -6.68
C GLY A 61 8.80 -12.68 -7.42
N GLY A 62 8.50 -12.14 -8.59
CA GLY A 62 9.48 -11.40 -9.41
C GLY A 62 10.08 -10.18 -8.70
N TRP A 63 9.37 -9.56 -7.79
CA TRP A 63 9.84 -8.44 -6.98
C TRP A 63 11.09 -8.78 -6.14
N GLU A 64 11.23 -10.02 -5.65
CA GLU A 64 12.39 -10.45 -4.86
C GLU A 64 13.69 -10.39 -5.67
N LEU A 65 13.61 -10.55 -7.00
CA LEU A 65 14.78 -10.43 -7.87
C LEU A 65 15.36 -9.01 -7.91
N LEU A 66 14.54 -8.01 -7.57
CA LEU A 66 14.97 -6.62 -7.51
C LEU A 66 15.35 -6.18 -6.09
N PHE A 67 15.12 -6.99 -5.08
CA PHE A 67 15.51 -6.65 -3.72
C PHE A 67 17.03 -6.79 -3.58
N ASP A 68 17.69 -5.68 -3.27
CA ASP A 68 19.14 -5.65 -3.02
C ASP A 68 19.40 -5.88 -1.52
N PRO A 69 20.01 -7.01 -1.12
CA PRO A 69 20.22 -7.33 0.29
C PRO A 69 21.25 -6.43 0.98
N GLU A 70 22.10 -5.72 0.22
CA GLU A 70 23.08 -4.80 0.77
C GLU A 70 22.43 -3.48 1.18
N THR A 71 21.66 -2.89 0.26
CA THR A 71 20.99 -1.60 0.50
C THR A 71 19.61 -1.76 1.15
N LYS A 72 19.00 -2.94 1.02
CA LYS A 72 17.62 -3.29 1.42
C LYS A 72 16.57 -2.39 0.78
N TYR A 73 16.83 -2.02 -0.47
CA TYR A 73 15.89 -1.35 -1.35
C TYR A 73 15.58 -2.21 -2.58
N ILE A 74 14.47 -1.94 -3.21
CA ILE A 74 14.23 -2.39 -4.59
C ILE A 74 15.19 -1.62 -5.48
N ARG A 75 16.04 -2.35 -6.22
CA ARG A 75 17.07 -1.82 -7.12
C ARG A 75 16.87 -2.39 -8.51
N PRO A 76 16.82 -1.56 -9.55
CA PRO A 76 16.67 -2.06 -10.92
C PRO A 76 17.81 -2.97 -11.33
N ARG A 77 17.50 -3.95 -12.22
CA ARG A 77 18.49 -4.80 -12.89
C ARG A 77 18.52 -4.52 -14.39
N ASP A 78 19.67 -4.66 -14.97
CA ASP A 78 19.89 -4.56 -16.42
C ASP A 78 19.51 -5.86 -17.16
N ARG A 79 19.79 -5.91 -18.48
CA ARG A 79 19.52 -7.09 -19.32
C ARG A 79 20.36 -8.32 -18.97
N SER A 80 21.54 -8.12 -18.36
CA SER A 80 22.45 -9.19 -17.94
C SER A 80 22.04 -9.85 -16.63
N GLY A 81 21.14 -9.19 -15.88
CA GLY A 81 20.72 -9.62 -14.56
C GLY A 81 21.52 -8.99 -13.42
N GLU A 82 22.43 -8.08 -13.73
CA GLU A 82 23.18 -7.36 -12.72
C GLU A 82 22.38 -6.14 -12.20
N PHE A 83 22.55 -5.81 -10.93
CA PHE A 83 22.03 -4.56 -10.39
C PHE A 83 22.73 -3.37 -11.06
N ILE A 84 21.97 -2.29 -11.36
CA ILE A 84 22.57 -1.06 -11.88
C ILE A 84 23.67 -0.55 -10.93
N ALA A 85 24.82 -0.12 -11.47
CA ALA A 85 25.98 0.27 -10.67
C ALA A 85 25.75 1.57 -9.88
N ASP A 86 25.30 2.61 -10.59
CA ASP A 86 25.06 3.94 -10.01
C ASP A 86 23.64 4.02 -9.44
N PHE A 87 23.45 3.47 -8.24
CA PHE A 87 22.16 3.42 -7.58
C PHE A 87 22.08 4.46 -6.45
N ASP A 88 21.22 5.44 -6.64
CA ASP A 88 20.77 6.35 -5.60
C ASP A 88 19.30 6.07 -5.30
N PRO A 89 18.94 5.58 -4.10
CA PRO A 89 17.54 5.26 -3.77
C PRO A 89 16.61 6.49 -3.75
N TYR A 90 17.16 7.70 -3.73
CA TYR A 90 16.41 8.95 -3.77
C TYR A 90 16.24 9.53 -5.17
N ALA A 91 16.93 8.95 -6.16
CA ALA A 91 16.84 9.41 -7.55
C ALA A 91 15.44 9.14 -8.11
N ALA A 92 14.69 10.20 -8.38
CA ALA A 92 13.40 10.10 -9.02
C ALA A 92 13.56 9.68 -10.49
N TRP A 93 12.59 8.91 -11.00
CA TRP A 93 12.52 8.44 -12.40
C TRP A 93 13.59 7.42 -12.82
N ALA A 94 14.53 7.08 -11.95
CA ALA A 94 15.60 6.13 -12.24
C ALA A 94 15.14 4.66 -12.05
N GLY A 95 14.34 4.16 -12.97
CA GLY A 95 13.73 2.84 -12.91
C GLY A 95 12.36 2.84 -12.22
N PHE A 96 11.88 3.98 -11.74
CA PHE A 96 10.63 4.13 -10.99
C PHE A 96 9.77 5.22 -11.62
N GLN A 97 8.54 4.88 -11.95
CA GLN A 97 7.58 5.82 -12.50
C GLN A 97 7.06 6.74 -11.38
N GLU A 98 7.17 8.06 -11.60
CA GLU A 98 6.64 9.09 -10.68
C GLU A 98 7.11 8.96 -9.22
N GLY A 99 8.30 8.42 -9.02
CA GLY A 99 8.83 8.21 -7.69
C GLY A 99 10.27 7.73 -7.69
N ASN A 100 10.67 7.10 -6.59
CA ASN A 100 12.01 6.64 -6.31
C ASN A 100 12.01 5.32 -5.54
N ALA A 101 13.18 4.73 -5.30
CA ALA A 101 13.28 3.44 -4.62
C ALA A 101 12.81 3.49 -3.16
N VAL A 102 12.93 4.62 -2.48
CA VAL A 102 12.48 4.76 -1.08
C VAL A 102 10.99 4.56 -0.97
N GLN A 103 10.21 5.08 -1.93
CA GLN A 103 8.76 4.90 -2.01
C GLN A 103 8.41 3.49 -2.46
N TYR A 104 8.97 3.06 -3.59
CA TYR A 104 8.58 1.81 -4.25
C TYR A 104 9.07 0.54 -3.55
N THR A 105 10.06 0.60 -2.67
CA THR A 105 10.46 -0.58 -1.88
C THR A 105 9.31 -1.13 -1.04
N TYR A 106 8.35 -0.31 -0.66
CA TYR A 106 7.18 -0.72 0.09
C TYR A 106 6.01 -1.22 -0.78
N TYR A 107 6.12 -1.10 -2.12
CA TYR A 107 5.04 -1.51 -3.03
C TYR A 107 5.07 -3.02 -3.31
N VAL A 108 4.88 -3.79 -2.26
CA VAL A 108 4.73 -5.26 -2.31
C VAL A 108 3.49 -5.67 -1.48
N PRO A 109 2.28 -5.20 -1.85
CA PRO A 109 1.08 -5.37 -1.02
C PRO A 109 0.67 -6.84 -0.87
N HIS A 110 1.04 -7.71 -1.79
CA HIS A 110 0.71 -9.13 -1.78
C HIS A 110 1.65 -9.99 -0.92
N ASP A 111 2.84 -9.49 -0.58
CA ASP A 111 3.86 -10.26 0.13
C ASP A 111 4.59 -9.43 1.21
N ILE A 112 3.78 -8.70 1.99
CA ILE A 112 4.27 -7.76 3.02
C ILE A 112 5.12 -8.47 4.07
N ASP A 113 4.69 -9.66 4.50
CA ASP A 113 5.39 -10.42 5.54
C ASP A 113 6.81 -10.79 5.09
N ARG A 114 6.96 -11.18 3.81
CA ARG A 114 8.25 -11.50 3.21
C ARG A 114 9.14 -10.25 3.08
N LEU A 115 8.57 -9.12 2.69
CA LEU A 115 9.30 -7.85 2.63
C LEU A 115 9.81 -7.45 4.02
N VAL A 116 8.99 -7.57 5.06
CA VAL A 116 9.37 -7.29 6.45
C VAL A 116 10.48 -8.22 6.92
N GLU A 117 10.43 -9.49 6.53
CA GLU A 117 11.48 -10.47 6.83
C GLU A 117 12.81 -10.09 6.18
N MET A 118 12.79 -9.78 4.87
CA MET A 118 14.01 -9.47 4.09
C MET A 118 14.68 -8.16 4.53
N VAL A 119 13.91 -7.14 4.86
CA VAL A 119 14.44 -5.88 5.43
C VAL A 119 14.93 -6.09 6.86
N GLY A 120 14.25 -6.95 7.61
CA GLY A 120 14.38 -7.10 9.06
C GLY A 120 13.42 -6.20 9.80
N ARG A 121 12.59 -6.80 10.67
CA ARG A 121 11.43 -6.15 11.33
C ARG A 121 11.75 -4.82 12.01
N GLU A 122 12.85 -4.76 12.74
CA GLU A 122 13.22 -3.54 13.47
C GLU A 122 13.64 -2.42 12.49
N GLU A 123 14.49 -2.75 11.54
CA GLU A 123 14.94 -1.81 10.52
C GLU A 123 13.77 -1.34 9.64
N PHE A 124 12.89 -2.26 9.25
CA PHE A 124 11.68 -1.93 8.50
C PHE A 124 10.85 -0.86 9.23
N ASN A 125 10.56 -1.08 10.52
CA ASN A 125 9.76 -0.14 11.30
C ASN A 125 10.46 1.22 11.48
N ASN A 126 11.77 1.21 11.78
CA ASN A 126 12.52 2.45 12.02
C ASN A 126 12.65 3.27 10.73
N ARG A 127 12.95 2.60 9.60
CA ARG A 127 13.04 3.24 8.29
C ARG A 127 11.70 3.82 7.86
N LEU A 128 10.62 3.04 8.01
CA LEU A 128 9.29 3.46 7.62
C LEU A 128 8.78 4.62 8.49
N ASP A 129 8.96 4.59 9.80
CA ASP A 129 8.57 5.70 10.69
C ASP A 129 9.36 6.98 10.36
N SER A 130 10.68 6.85 10.10
CA SER A 130 11.52 7.97 9.67
C SER A 130 11.05 8.55 8.32
N THR A 131 10.64 7.70 7.39
CA THR A 131 10.08 8.11 6.10
C THR A 131 8.86 9.01 6.29
N PHE A 132 7.93 8.64 7.18
CA PHE A 132 6.77 9.47 7.49
C PHE A 132 7.14 10.77 8.23
N LEU A 133 8.06 10.70 9.21
CA LEU A 133 8.51 11.87 9.94
C LEU A 133 9.09 12.94 9.02
N ILE A 134 9.95 12.55 8.09
CA ILE A 134 10.58 13.45 7.12
C ILE A 134 9.53 14.00 6.15
N SER A 135 8.67 13.13 5.63
CA SER A 135 7.68 13.52 4.62
C SER A 135 6.56 14.40 5.16
N ARG A 136 6.32 14.39 6.47
CA ARG A 136 5.35 15.27 7.11
C ARG A 136 5.71 16.77 6.90
N GLU A 137 6.99 17.12 6.86
CA GLU A 137 7.45 18.49 6.61
C GLU A 137 7.01 19.01 5.23
N SER A 138 6.90 18.11 4.23
CA SER A 138 6.40 18.40 2.89
C SER A 138 4.91 18.05 2.71
N VAL A 139 4.14 17.97 3.81
CA VAL A 139 2.73 17.55 3.80
C VAL A 139 2.59 16.20 3.04
N PHE A 140 3.40 15.23 3.44
CA PHE A 140 3.41 13.88 2.85
C PHE A 140 3.60 13.86 1.33
N GLY A 141 4.50 14.73 0.83
CA GLY A 141 4.84 14.83 -0.58
C GLY A 141 3.94 15.76 -1.39
N GLY A 142 2.76 16.14 -0.86
CA GLY A 142 1.82 17.01 -1.57
C GLY A 142 2.25 18.48 -1.60
N GLY A 143 2.97 18.94 -0.56
CA GLY A 143 3.29 20.37 -0.43
C GLY A 143 2.04 21.22 -0.18
N LYS A 144 2.19 22.54 -0.35
CA LYS A 144 1.08 23.51 -0.18
C LYS A 144 0.72 24.24 -1.48
N THR A 145 1.35 23.88 -2.59
CA THR A 145 1.09 24.44 -3.90
C THR A 145 0.81 23.34 -4.90
N ILE A 146 -0.14 23.57 -5.79
CA ILE A 146 -0.52 22.57 -6.81
C ILE A 146 0.68 22.33 -7.73
N ASN A 147 1.11 21.07 -7.80
CA ASN A 147 2.17 20.62 -8.69
C ASN A 147 1.96 19.12 -8.97
N ALA A 148 1.61 18.76 -10.20
CA ALA A 148 1.36 17.40 -10.64
C ALA A 148 2.53 16.43 -10.37
N PHE A 149 3.76 16.94 -10.23
CA PHE A 149 4.95 16.16 -9.90
C PHE A 149 5.44 16.40 -8.46
N ALA A 150 4.61 17.00 -7.60
CA ALA A 150 4.94 17.09 -6.19
C ALA A 150 5.16 15.68 -5.61
N GLY A 151 6.15 15.52 -4.76
CA GLY A 151 6.41 14.28 -4.07
C GLY A 151 7.22 13.22 -4.81
N VAL A 152 7.59 13.40 -6.10
CA VAL A 152 8.46 12.42 -6.82
C VAL A 152 9.84 12.29 -6.17
N HIS A 153 10.32 13.31 -5.50
CA HIS A 153 11.56 13.34 -4.73
C HIS A 153 11.34 13.17 -3.22
N ALA A 154 10.10 13.02 -2.77
CA ALA A 154 9.80 12.82 -1.36
C ALA A 154 10.16 11.40 -0.91
N TYR A 155 10.30 11.22 0.39
CA TYR A 155 10.46 9.89 1.00
C TYR A 155 9.13 9.11 0.97
N TYR A 156 8.01 9.80 1.10
CA TYR A 156 6.65 9.28 0.97
C TYR A 156 5.79 10.31 0.25
N ASN A 157 5.04 9.87 -0.73
CA ASN A 157 4.13 10.70 -1.49
C ASN A 157 2.70 10.15 -1.39
N HIS A 158 1.89 10.73 -0.51
CA HIS A 158 0.51 10.26 -0.32
C HIS A 158 -0.37 10.49 -1.55
N GLY A 159 -0.05 11.48 -2.37
CA GLY A 159 -0.79 11.78 -3.59
C GLY A 159 -0.54 10.82 -4.74
N ASN A 160 0.38 9.84 -4.59
CA ASN A 160 0.64 8.86 -5.64
C ASN A 160 0.20 7.45 -5.21
N GLN A 161 -0.57 6.78 -6.05
CA GLN A 161 -1.26 5.53 -5.79
C GLN A 161 -0.37 4.42 -5.22
N PRO A 162 0.87 4.19 -5.68
CA PRO A 162 1.76 3.16 -5.12
C PRO A 162 2.06 3.33 -3.63
N ASN A 163 1.80 4.52 -3.07
CA ASN A 163 2.09 4.81 -1.68
C ASN A 163 0.90 4.67 -0.73
N LEU A 164 -0.33 4.55 -1.23
CA LEU A 164 -1.56 4.63 -0.41
C LEU A 164 -1.67 3.54 0.66
N HIS A 165 -1.09 2.35 0.45
CA HIS A 165 -1.12 1.26 1.42
C HIS A 165 0.00 1.34 2.48
N ILE A 166 1.05 2.18 2.26
CA ILE A 166 2.29 2.16 3.05
C ILE A 166 2.04 2.48 4.53
N SER A 167 1.12 3.40 4.85
CA SER A 167 0.80 3.74 6.24
C SER A 167 0.17 2.59 7.02
N ALA A 168 -0.41 1.59 6.35
CA ALA A 168 -0.99 0.41 6.97
C ALA A 168 0.03 -0.71 7.26
N LEU A 169 1.26 -0.63 6.72
CA LEU A 169 2.25 -1.72 6.78
C LEU A 169 2.76 -2.02 8.19
N PHE A 170 2.71 -1.08 9.12
CA PHE A 170 3.08 -1.34 10.50
C PHE A 170 2.18 -2.37 11.18
N ASN A 171 0.97 -2.61 10.68
CA ASN A 171 0.09 -3.67 11.16
C ASN A 171 0.73 -5.06 10.94
N PHE A 172 1.53 -5.23 9.90
CA PHE A 172 2.21 -6.49 9.55
C PHE A 172 3.59 -6.63 10.20
N SER A 173 4.16 -5.52 10.66
CA SER A 173 5.49 -5.49 11.26
C SER A 173 5.49 -5.43 12.80
N GLY A 174 4.31 -5.56 13.43
CA GLY A 174 4.16 -5.66 14.88
C GLY A 174 4.12 -4.34 15.63
N LYS A 175 3.95 -3.21 14.92
CA LYS A 175 3.76 -1.87 15.51
C LYS A 175 2.47 -1.20 15.03
N PRO A 176 1.29 -1.81 15.23
CA PRO A 176 0.03 -1.31 14.68
C PRO A 176 -0.32 0.12 15.13
N TRP A 177 0.16 0.55 16.31
CA TRP A 177 -0.02 1.93 16.79
C TRP A 177 0.63 2.97 15.86
N LEU A 178 1.69 2.62 15.11
CA LEU A 178 2.28 3.52 14.11
C LEU A 178 1.37 3.64 12.88
N SER A 179 0.68 2.58 12.46
CA SER A 179 -0.36 2.70 11.44
C SER A 179 -1.48 3.64 11.90
N GLN A 180 -1.97 3.48 13.13
CA GLN A 180 -3.00 4.34 13.72
C GLN A 180 -2.55 5.82 13.72
N LYS A 181 -1.34 6.08 14.18
CA LYS A 181 -0.72 7.41 14.19
C LYS A 181 -0.65 8.01 12.80
N TRP A 182 -0.03 7.30 11.86
CA TRP A 182 0.26 7.89 10.55
C TRP A 182 -0.96 8.02 9.66
N MET A 183 -1.86 7.05 9.64
CA MET A 183 -3.12 7.16 8.90
C MET A 183 -3.94 8.33 9.43
N ARG A 184 -4.05 8.48 10.75
CA ARG A 184 -4.76 9.59 11.39
C ARG A 184 -4.11 10.95 11.07
N THR A 185 -2.78 11.01 11.10
CA THR A 185 -2.03 12.23 10.79
C THR A 185 -2.23 12.62 9.32
N ILE A 186 -2.17 11.67 8.39
CA ILE A 186 -2.43 11.92 6.97
C ILE A 186 -3.86 12.43 6.76
N CYS A 187 -4.86 11.81 7.37
CA CYS A 187 -6.25 12.29 7.28
C CYS A 187 -6.38 13.75 7.71
N ASN A 188 -5.66 14.16 8.75
CA ASN A 188 -5.79 15.50 9.33
C ASN A 188 -4.95 16.57 8.63
N GLU A 189 -3.82 16.19 8.02
CA GLU A 189 -2.83 17.15 7.52
C GLU A 189 -2.71 17.18 6.01
N PHE A 190 -2.97 16.05 5.32
CA PHE A 190 -2.88 16.01 3.86
C PHE A 190 -4.21 16.43 3.21
N TYR A 191 -5.34 16.00 3.77
CA TYR A 191 -6.66 16.31 3.23
C TYR A 191 -7.20 17.63 3.78
N GLY A 192 -7.96 18.36 2.97
CA GLY A 192 -8.54 19.65 3.34
C GLY A 192 -9.77 19.99 2.53
N THR A 193 -10.44 21.08 2.92
CA THR A 193 -11.66 21.58 2.28
C THR A 193 -11.56 23.09 1.93
N GLU A 194 -10.38 23.67 2.08
CA GLU A 194 -10.20 25.12 2.01
C GLU A 194 -10.12 25.65 0.57
N GLU A 195 -9.81 24.78 -0.41
CA GLU A 195 -9.64 25.14 -1.80
C GLU A 195 -10.46 24.23 -2.74
N ILE A 196 -10.48 24.61 -4.02
CA ILE A 196 -11.22 23.88 -5.07
C ILE A 196 -10.77 22.42 -5.23
N HIS A 197 -9.53 22.12 -4.87
CA HIS A 197 -8.94 20.79 -4.88
C HIS A 197 -8.96 20.11 -3.52
N GLY A 198 -9.92 20.36 -2.67
CA GLY A 198 -10.06 20.05 -1.25
C GLY A 198 -9.72 18.63 -0.74
N TYR A 199 -9.10 17.78 -1.55
CA TYR A 199 -8.66 16.44 -1.20
C TYR A 199 -7.17 16.36 -0.82
N GLY A 200 -6.40 17.46 -0.98
CA GLY A 200 -4.99 17.50 -0.63
C GLY A 200 -4.25 18.60 -1.35
N TYR A 201 -3.07 18.91 -0.89
CA TYR A 201 -2.23 19.92 -1.48
C TYR A 201 -1.45 19.38 -2.67
N GLY A 202 -1.55 20.06 -3.83
CA GLY A 202 -0.64 19.88 -4.96
C GLY A 202 -0.76 18.60 -5.77
N GLN A 203 -1.80 17.79 -5.55
CA GLN A 203 -1.97 16.49 -6.23
C GLN A 203 -3.28 16.44 -7.01
N ASP A 204 -3.28 15.64 -8.07
CA ASP A 204 -4.50 15.22 -8.76
C ASP A 204 -5.18 14.09 -7.97
N GLU A 205 -6.50 13.99 -8.07
CA GLU A 205 -7.27 12.99 -7.31
C GLU A 205 -7.08 11.58 -7.88
N ASP A 206 -6.91 11.44 -9.18
CA ASP A 206 -6.67 10.22 -9.93
C ASP A 206 -7.62 9.05 -9.60
N GLN A 207 -8.67 8.92 -10.40
CA GLN A 207 -9.57 7.76 -10.40
C GLN A 207 -10.42 7.56 -9.13
N GLY A 208 -10.53 8.53 -8.25
CA GLY A 208 -11.27 8.44 -7.00
C GLY A 208 -10.49 7.75 -5.87
N GLN A 209 -9.20 7.43 -6.05
CA GLN A 209 -8.43 6.66 -5.08
C GLN A 209 -8.08 7.44 -3.82
N LEU A 210 -7.72 8.72 -3.93
CA LEU A 210 -7.40 9.55 -2.76
C LEU A 210 -8.63 9.78 -1.89
N GLY A 211 -9.78 10.08 -2.51
CA GLY A 211 -11.05 10.22 -1.81
C GLY A 211 -11.50 8.90 -1.17
N ALA A 212 -11.38 7.78 -1.87
CA ALA A 212 -11.71 6.46 -1.33
C ALA A 212 -10.79 6.08 -0.16
N TRP A 213 -9.49 6.37 -0.25
CA TRP A 213 -8.55 6.16 0.85
C TRP A 213 -8.96 6.95 2.10
N TYR A 214 -9.29 8.24 1.92
CA TYR A 214 -9.74 9.08 3.03
C TYR A 214 -11.00 8.53 3.70
N VAL A 215 -11.99 8.11 2.91
CA VAL A 215 -13.23 7.52 3.43
C VAL A 215 -12.93 6.27 4.26
N MET A 216 -12.13 5.33 3.72
CA MET A 216 -11.79 4.09 4.43
C MET A 216 -10.97 4.35 5.68
N ALA A 217 -9.92 5.17 5.59
CA ALA A 217 -9.07 5.52 6.71
C ALA A 217 -9.83 6.27 7.80
N SER A 218 -10.73 7.19 7.43
CA SER A 218 -11.57 7.94 8.39
C SER A 218 -12.58 7.06 9.11
N MET A 219 -13.00 5.96 8.50
CA MET A 219 -13.82 4.93 9.17
C MET A 219 -12.99 4.00 10.07
N GLY A 220 -11.65 4.05 9.98
CA GLY A 220 -10.76 3.16 10.70
C GLY A 220 -10.64 1.77 10.08
N LEU A 221 -10.88 1.63 8.78
CA LEU A 221 -10.77 0.38 8.04
C LEU A 221 -9.83 0.56 6.84
N PHE A 222 -8.94 -0.39 6.62
CA PHE A 222 -8.12 -0.41 5.41
C PHE A 222 -7.70 -1.83 5.06
N ASP A 223 -7.61 -2.15 3.77
CA ASP A 223 -7.01 -3.39 3.29
C ASP A 223 -5.74 -3.08 2.50
N ALA A 224 -4.58 -3.34 3.10
CA ALA A 224 -3.28 -3.11 2.48
C ALA A 224 -3.00 -4.03 1.27
N LYS A 225 -3.72 -5.15 1.15
CA LYS A 225 -3.59 -6.10 0.05
C LYS A 225 -4.56 -5.84 -1.10
N GLY A 226 -5.39 -4.79 -1.01
CA GLY A 226 -6.31 -4.38 -2.06
C GLY A 226 -7.37 -5.43 -2.40
N LEU A 227 -7.87 -6.18 -1.42
CA LEU A 227 -8.85 -7.27 -1.56
C LEU A 227 -8.41 -8.42 -2.49
N THR A 228 -7.11 -8.58 -2.72
CA THR A 228 -6.57 -9.62 -3.61
C THR A 228 -6.23 -10.92 -2.89
N ALA A 229 -6.28 -10.94 -1.56
CA ALA A 229 -6.06 -12.16 -0.79
C ALA A 229 -7.23 -13.14 -0.95
N PRO A 230 -6.99 -14.48 -0.83
CA PRO A 230 -8.07 -15.48 -0.83
C PRO A 230 -9.14 -15.22 0.23
N ASP A 231 -8.71 -14.76 1.40
CA ASP A 231 -9.55 -14.29 2.50
C ASP A 231 -9.24 -12.81 2.75
N PRO A 232 -9.90 -11.89 2.04
CA PRO A 232 -9.64 -10.46 2.20
C PRO A 232 -10.01 -9.99 3.61
N THR A 233 -9.16 -9.14 4.18
CA THR A 233 -9.32 -8.68 5.55
C THR A 233 -9.06 -7.19 5.66
N PHE A 234 -9.86 -6.49 6.49
CA PHE A 234 -9.57 -5.12 6.83
C PHE A 234 -8.68 -5.04 8.06
N GLN A 235 -7.62 -4.26 7.99
CA GLN A 235 -6.87 -3.83 9.16
C GLN A 235 -7.67 -2.74 9.87
N ILE A 236 -7.73 -2.82 11.20
CA ILE A 236 -8.43 -1.85 12.03
C ILE A 236 -7.47 -0.73 12.39
N GLY A 237 -7.82 0.47 11.98
CA GLY A 237 -7.16 1.71 12.31
C GLY A 237 -7.93 2.53 13.34
N SER A 238 -7.54 3.80 13.51
CA SER A 238 -8.18 4.75 14.41
C SER A 238 -9.17 5.63 13.67
N PRO A 239 -10.50 5.45 13.85
CA PRO A 239 -11.52 6.25 13.16
C PRO A 239 -11.42 7.75 13.51
N LEU A 240 -11.83 8.63 12.59
CA LEU A 240 -12.02 10.05 12.87
C LEU A 240 -13.32 10.34 13.66
N PHE A 241 -14.26 9.41 13.63
CA PHE A 241 -15.61 9.59 14.16
C PHE A 241 -15.83 8.70 15.38
N ASP A 242 -16.70 9.17 16.30
CA ASP A 242 -17.11 8.39 17.46
C ASP A 242 -18.01 7.21 17.06
N LYS A 243 -18.75 7.38 15.97
CA LYS A 243 -19.63 6.34 15.43
C LYS A 243 -19.71 6.40 13.92
N VAL A 244 -19.55 5.24 13.28
CA VAL A 244 -19.78 5.02 11.86
C VAL A 244 -20.81 3.90 11.69
N THR A 245 -21.84 4.13 10.88
CA THR A 245 -22.84 3.11 10.54
C THR A 245 -22.84 2.87 9.05
N ILE A 246 -22.49 1.66 8.64
CA ILE A 246 -22.52 1.21 7.26
C ILE A 246 -23.80 0.41 7.06
N ARG A 247 -24.73 0.92 6.26
CA ARG A 247 -25.95 0.20 5.89
C ARG A 247 -25.63 -0.83 4.82
N LEU A 248 -25.92 -2.08 5.13
CA LEU A 248 -25.65 -3.19 4.23
C LEU A 248 -26.78 -3.39 3.23
N ASN A 249 -26.45 -3.69 1.98
CA ASN A 249 -27.46 -3.99 0.98
C ASN A 249 -28.03 -5.40 1.24
N PRO A 250 -29.36 -5.53 1.48
CA PRO A 250 -29.99 -6.80 1.81
C PRO A 250 -29.96 -7.83 0.69
N ASP A 251 -29.67 -7.42 -0.54
CA ASP A 251 -29.52 -8.34 -1.67
C ASP A 251 -28.23 -9.17 -1.60
N TYR A 252 -27.25 -8.68 -0.84
CA TYR A 252 -25.92 -9.31 -0.70
C TYR A 252 -25.58 -9.72 0.73
N TYR A 253 -26.23 -9.13 1.73
CA TYR A 253 -25.90 -9.32 3.14
C TYR A 253 -27.12 -9.69 3.96
N THR A 254 -26.99 -10.60 4.89
CA THR A 254 -28.07 -10.96 5.80
C THR A 254 -28.20 -9.98 6.97
N GLY A 255 -27.12 -9.25 7.30
CA GLY A 255 -27.13 -8.17 8.26
C GLY A 255 -27.72 -6.87 7.69
N LYS A 256 -28.19 -5.98 8.55
CA LYS A 256 -28.72 -4.66 8.13
C LYS A 256 -27.67 -3.57 8.19
N GLU A 257 -26.79 -3.63 9.17
CA GLU A 257 -25.80 -2.60 9.47
C GLU A 257 -24.52 -3.22 10.01
N PHE A 258 -23.41 -2.59 9.70
CA PHE A 258 -22.12 -2.76 10.37
C PHE A 258 -21.80 -1.46 11.08
N VAL A 259 -21.55 -1.52 12.38
CA VAL A 259 -21.38 -0.33 13.22
C VAL A 259 -19.98 -0.34 13.83
N ILE A 260 -19.27 0.78 13.70
CA ILE A 260 -18.00 1.03 14.38
C ILE A 260 -18.28 2.11 15.42
N GLU A 261 -18.00 1.82 16.69
CA GLU A 261 -18.13 2.76 17.79
C GLU A 261 -16.81 2.88 18.54
N THR A 262 -16.46 4.10 18.94
CA THR A 262 -15.27 4.39 19.72
C THR A 262 -15.62 5.04 21.05
N THR A 263 -14.76 4.85 22.03
CA THR A 263 -14.88 5.51 23.34
C THR A 263 -13.59 6.26 23.63
N GLY A 264 -13.70 7.52 24.00
CA GLY A 264 -12.56 8.37 24.33
C GLY A 264 -11.72 8.81 23.12
N ASN A 265 -12.30 8.79 21.92
CA ASN A 265 -11.67 9.24 20.70
C ASN A 265 -11.55 10.78 20.69
N THR A 266 -10.33 11.29 20.57
CA THR A 266 -10.05 12.72 20.41
C THR A 266 -8.94 12.91 19.37
N PRO A 267 -8.66 14.13 18.88
CA PRO A 267 -7.51 14.36 18.00
C PRO A 267 -6.18 13.89 18.58
N GLU A 268 -6.01 13.94 19.90
CA GLU A 268 -4.78 13.54 20.61
C GLU A 268 -4.81 12.08 21.05
N ASN A 269 -6.00 11.52 21.30
CA ASN A 269 -6.19 10.16 21.79
C ASN A 269 -6.66 9.23 20.69
N TYR A 270 -5.76 8.87 19.80
CA TYR A 270 -6.02 8.05 18.61
C TYR A 270 -5.45 6.64 18.68
N TYR A 271 -4.79 6.28 19.77
CA TYR A 271 -4.30 4.90 19.94
C TYR A 271 -5.40 3.99 20.47
N ILE A 272 -5.52 2.82 19.87
CA ILE A 272 -6.50 1.81 20.27
C ILE A 272 -5.97 1.05 21.48
N GLY A 273 -6.68 1.13 22.60
CA GLY A 273 -6.34 0.38 23.82
C GLY A 273 -6.98 -1.01 23.88
N SER A 274 -8.18 -1.16 23.32
CA SER A 274 -8.90 -2.44 23.23
C SER A 274 -9.82 -2.46 22.03
N LEU A 275 -10.12 -3.67 21.56
CA LEU A 275 -11.02 -3.92 20.44
C LEU A 275 -12.00 -5.03 20.80
N GLU A 276 -13.24 -4.87 20.36
CA GLU A 276 -14.27 -5.90 20.44
C GLU A 276 -15.00 -6.02 19.09
N LEU A 277 -15.35 -7.22 18.71
CA LEU A 277 -16.24 -7.51 17.59
C LEU A 277 -17.40 -8.33 18.07
N ASP A 278 -18.63 -7.82 17.90
CA ASP A 278 -19.85 -8.45 18.38
C ASP A 278 -19.79 -8.84 19.88
N GLY A 279 -19.21 -7.94 20.70
CA GLY A 279 -19.04 -8.14 22.14
C GLY A 279 -17.95 -9.15 22.53
N LYS A 280 -17.10 -9.57 21.59
CA LYS A 280 -15.98 -10.47 21.86
C LYS A 280 -14.66 -9.73 21.70
N PRO A 281 -13.75 -9.81 22.69
CA PRO A 281 -12.43 -9.17 22.59
C PRO A 281 -11.64 -9.69 21.39
N LEU A 282 -11.05 -8.77 20.63
CA LEU A 282 -10.07 -9.08 19.59
C LEU A 282 -8.66 -8.96 20.17
N GLN A 283 -7.83 -9.97 19.91
CA GLN A 283 -6.43 -10.00 20.38
C GLN A 283 -5.47 -9.22 19.48
N SER A 284 -5.94 -8.79 18.32
CA SER A 284 -5.11 -8.13 17.29
C SER A 284 -5.94 -7.16 16.47
N VAL A 285 -5.28 -6.09 16.02
CA VAL A 285 -5.83 -5.16 15.00
C VAL A 285 -5.85 -5.79 13.58
N GLN A 286 -5.26 -6.97 13.42
CA GLN A 286 -5.40 -7.82 12.24
C GLN A 286 -6.54 -8.83 12.47
N PRO A 287 -7.11 -9.31 11.49
CA PRO A 287 -8.04 -8.68 10.57
C PRO A 287 -9.47 -9.02 10.91
N VAL A 288 -10.36 -8.09 10.73
CA VAL A 288 -11.75 -8.48 10.56
C VAL A 288 -11.87 -9.12 9.19
N SER A 289 -12.07 -10.43 9.15
CA SER A 289 -12.32 -11.13 7.90
C SER A 289 -13.52 -10.50 7.19
N TYR A 290 -13.45 -10.41 5.86
CA TYR A 290 -14.59 -10.00 5.04
C TYR A 290 -15.84 -10.82 5.34
N THR A 291 -15.66 -12.08 5.77
CA THR A 291 -16.73 -12.97 6.22
C THR A 291 -17.44 -12.52 7.50
N HIS A 292 -16.86 -11.62 8.30
CA HIS A 292 -17.57 -11.01 9.43
C HIS A 292 -18.44 -9.83 8.99
N LEU A 293 -18.14 -9.22 7.83
CA LEU A 293 -19.01 -8.26 7.16
C LEU A 293 -20.02 -8.96 6.24
N THR A 294 -19.69 -10.18 5.79
CA THR A 294 -20.56 -11.04 5.00
C THR A 294 -20.84 -12.30 5.81
N LEU A 295 -22.07 -12.51 6.24
CA LEU A 295 -22.47 -13.80 6.80
C LEU A 295 -22.29 -14.89 5.73
N PRO A 296 -21.87 -16.11 6.11
CA PRO A 296 -21.65 -17.17 5.14
C PRO A 296 -22.92 -17.39 4.33
N THR A 297 -22.80 -17.35 3.02
CA THR A 297 -23.81 -17.93 2.12
C THR A 297 -23.80 -19.43 2.36
N THR A 298 -24.83 -19.93 3.04
CA THR A 298 -25.11 -21.37 3.14
C THR A 298 -25.47 -21.91 1.78
#